data_0a1bd2457ff3a79b4a8e1d303b014dfd
#
_entry.id   0a1bd2457ff3a79b4a8e1d303b014dfd
#
_cell.length_a   1.000
_cell.length_b   1.000
_cell.length_c   1.000
_cell.angle_alpha   90.00
_cell.angle_beta   90.00
_cell.angle_gamma   90.00
#
_symmetry.space_group_name_H-M   'P 1'
#
loop_
_entity.id
_entity.type
_entity.pdbx_description
1 polymer ?
#
loop_
_entity_poly.entity_id
_entity_poly.type
_entity_poly.pdbx_seq_one_letter_code
_entity_poly.pdbx_strand_id
1 'polypeptide(L)'
;MSRCLRLTMMLAGLLMLLPGYAGALEIIYPADGTFIRQSDFVVIKFGKQPAIEGVIVELNGGRTDMIDVSGADYKAAFGDMLILQPEFDPGENSIKVEGYAGGSKVAEAAAKTWYQVDPTGQAPEGYRPFVMHTPEKEALCASCHTMNPDKVQLQSPDPAQNPCASCHKRRLNHKYVHGPAGVWRCTYCHDPNSKPARYAVRGDGEADICGECHAEQISGFKSSPHVHGPVEAGLCSICHDSHASEQPAQVALAINELCYACHDAIKGQPHVARGVTGQPHPVGGVPDPSRPERDLACTGCHDPHRGNSEFYFVNGIKGRFGLCGRCHRK
;
A
#
# COMPACT_ATOMS: atom_id res chain seq x y z
N MET A 1 61.29 49.59 -28.56
CA MET A 1 60.79 48.84 -27.43
C MET A 1 59.28 48.62 -27.69
N SER A 2 58.96 47.52 -28.30
CA SER A 2 57.61 47.25 -28.80
C SER A 2 56.89 46.26 -27.85
N ARG A 3 55.76 46.65 -27.23
CA ARG A 3 54.95 45.82 -26.38
C ARG A 3 53.88 45.09 -27.24
N CYS A 4 54.04 43.80 -27.40
CA CYS A 4 53.01 42.90 -27.97
C CYS A 4 51.84 42.71 -26.99
N LEU A 5 50.69 43.24 -27.36
CA LEU A 5 49.44 43.03 -26.64
C LEU A 5 48.80 41.70 -27.12
N ARG A 6 48.82 40.65 -26.28
CA ARG A 6 48.12 39.38 -26.57
C ARG A 6 46.66 39.54 -26.20
N LEU A 7 45.80 39.55 -27.20
CA LEU A 7 44.35 39.53 -27.07
C LEU A 7 43.89 38.09 -26.84
N THR A 8 43.54 37.74 -25.62
CA THR A 8 42.96 36.44 -25.28
C THR A 8 41.43 36.50 -25.52
N MET A 9 40.97 35.90 -26.63
CA MET A 9 39.53 35.71 -26.86
C MET A 9 39.02 34.66 -25.87
N MET A 10 38.28 35.08 -24.85
CA MET A 10 37.42 34.20 -24.09
C MET A 10 36.19 33.86 -24.93
N LEU A 11 36.14 32.60 -25.41
CA LEU A 11 34.93 32.04 -25.96
C LEU A 11 33.97 31.74 -24.79
N ALA A 12 33.04 32.67 -24.52
CA ALA A 12 31.94 32.44 -23.62
C ALA A 12 31.00 31.46 -24.31
N GLY A 13 31.08 30.18 -23.95
CA GLY A 13 30.09 29.19 -24.34
C GLY A 13 28.73 29.59 -23.77
N LEU A 14 27.85 30.08 -24.63
CA LEU A 14 26.46 30.35 -24.34
C LEU A 14 25.76 28.96 -24.20
N LEU A 15 25.70 28.48 -22.96
CA LEU A 15 24.87 27.31 -22.64
C LEU A 15 23.42 27.79 -22.82
N MET A 16 22.83 27.52 -24.00
CA MET A 16 21.39 27.68 -24.19
C MET A 16 20.68 26.68 -23.24
N LEU A 17 20.32 27.16 -22.06
CA LEU A 17 19.28 26.55 -21.27
C LEU A 17 18.02 26.64 -22.11
N LEU A 18 17.68 25.52 -22.81
CA LEU A 18 16.38 25.35 -23.37
C LEU A 18 15.37 25.57 -22.23
N PRO A 19 14.36 26.44 -22.39
CA PRO A 19 13.33 26.57 -21.37
C PRO A 19 12.70 25.17 -21.23
N GLY A 20 12.96 24.50 -20.10
CA GLY A 20 12.24 23.30 -19.76
C GLY A 20 10.76 23.65 -19.79
N TYR A 21 9.99 23.00 -20.63
CA TYR A 21 8.53 23.14 -20.67
C TYR A 21 7.97 22.56 -19.36
N ALA A 22 8.09 23.33 -18.26
CA ALA A 22 7.45 23.02 -17.01
C ALA A 22 5.93 22.92 -17.28
N GLY A 23 5.38 21.73 -17.13
CA GLY A 23 3.95 21.47 -17.31
C GLY A 23 3.53 20.76 -18.60
N ALA A 24 4.47 20.34 -19.48
CA ALA A 24 4.14 19.53 -20.66
C ALA A 24 3.82 18.06 -20.31
N LEU A 25 4.39 17.55 -19.22
CA LEU A 25 4.12 16.25 -18.61
C LEU A 25 4.15 16.39 -17.10
N GLU A 26 3.21 15.74 -16.42
CA GLU A 26 3.14 15.69 -14.98
C GLU A 26 2.77 14.26 -14.52
N ILE A 27 3.52 13.69 -13.59
CA ILE A 27 3.17 12.44 -12.93
C ILE A 27 2.28 12.80 -11.73
N ILE A 28 0.97 12.56 -11.88
CA ILE A 28 -0.03 12.87 -10.86
C ILE A 28 0.03 11.83 -9.73
N TYR A 29 0.19 10.55 -10.11
CA TYR A 29 0.26 9.45 -9.16
C TYR A 29 1.20 8.34 -9.65
N PRO A 30 2.02 7.79 -8.76
CA PRO A 30 2.38 8.36 -7.47
C PRO A 30 3.21 9.63 -7.65
N ALA A 31 2.93 10.64 -6.82
CA ALA A 31 3.68 11.90 -6.89
C ALA A 31 5.09 11.73 -6.34
N ASP A 32 6.02 12.55 -6.84
CA ASP A 32 7.42 12.52 -6.38
C ASP A 32 7.55 12.69 -4.86
N GLY A 33 8.43 11.91 -4.24
CA GLY A 33 8.66 11.91 -2.80
C GLY A 33 7.45 11.42 -1.98
N THR A 34 6.59 10.59 -2.55
CA THR A 34 5.48 9.99 -1.79
C THR A 34 5.68 8.51 -1.57
N PHE A 35 5.06 7.96 -0.51
CA PHE A 35 4.94 6.53 -0.36
C PHE A 35 3.50 6.05 -0.67
N ILE A 36 3.42 4.85 -1.22
CA ILE A 36 2.18 4.15 -1.53
C ILE A 36 2.13 2.82 -0.77
N ARG A 37 0.94 2.36 -0.43
CA ARG A 37 0.69 1.06 0.22
C ARG A 37 0.04 0.05 -0.71
N GLN A 38 -0.12 0.42 -1.96
CA GLN A 38 -0.62 -0.45 -3.03
C GLN A 38 0.12 -0.21 -4.32
N SER A 39 0.34 -1.30 -5.05
CA SER A 39 0.80 -1.30 -6.42
C SER A 39 -0.41 -1.17 -7.34
N ASP A 40 -0.87 0.06 -7.61
CA ASP A 40 -2.10 0.29 -8.37
C ASP A 40 -1.85 0.92 -9.73
N PHE A 41 -1.58 2.22 -9.75
CA PHE A 41 -1.57 3.00 -10.96
C PHE A 41 -0.32 3.86 -11.11
N VAL A 42 -0.02 4.21 -12.35
CA VAL A 42 0.72 5.43 -12.71
C VAL A 42 -0.25 6.30 -13.52
N VAL A 43 -0.47 7.53 -13.07
CA VAL A 43 -1.33 8.51 -13.72
C VAL A 43 -0.48 9.67 -14.18
N ILE A 44 -0.47 9.91 -15.49
CA ILE A 44 0.32 10.96 -16.15
C ILE A 44 -0.66 11.91 -16.82
N LYS A 45 -0.44 13.21 -16.65
CA LYS A 45 -1.18 14.27 -17.30
C LYS A 45 -0.34 14.93 -18.36
N PHE A 46 -0.96 15.22 -19.51
CA PHE A 46 -0.33 15.97 -20.60
C PHE A 46 -0.72 17.43 -20.54
N GLY A 47 0.27 18.30 -20.73
CA GLY A 47 0.05 19.71 -20.96
C GLY A 47 -0.50 19.99 -22.37
N LYS A 48 -1.04 21.18 -22.56
CA LYS A 48 -1.59 21.60 -23.84
C LYS A 48 -0.53 21.88 -24.92
N GLN A 49 0.67 22.25 -24.51
CA GLN A 49 1.78 22.65 -25.39
C GLN A 49 3.12 22.17 -24.83
N PRO A 50 3.95 21.48 -25.64
CA PRO A 50 3.61 20.94 -26.97
C PRO A 50 2.58 19.81 -26.86
N ALA A 51 1.81 19.57 -27.91
CA ALA A 51 0.90 18.43 -27.96
C ALA A 51 1.69 17.13 -27.97
N ILE A 52 1.48 16.28 -26.98
CA ILE A 52 2.10 14.96 -26.90
C ILE A 52 1.35 14.00 -27.81
N GLU A 53 2.08 13.31 -28.68
CA GLU A 53 1.57 12.32 -29.62
C GLU A 53 1.90 10.89 -29.18
N GLY A 54 3.06 10.70 -28.53
CA GLY A 54 3.50 9.42 -28.04
C GLY A 54 4.20 9.54 -26.69
N VAL A 55 4.14 8.49 -25.90
CA VAL A 55 4.74 8.43 -24.57
C VAL A 55 5.52 7.14 -24.39
N ILE A 56 6.69 7.23 -23.79
CA ILE A 56 7.43 6.07 -23.26
C ILE A 56 7.49 6.22 -21.74
N VAL A 57 7.16 5.17 -21.02
CA VAL A 57 7.24 5.12 -19.57
C VAL A 57 8.29 4.10 -19.16
N GLU A 58 9.17 4.50 -18.26
CA GLU A 58 10.17 3.63 -17.64
C GLU A 58 9.88 3.51 -16.16
N LEU A 59 9.81 2.27 -15.66
CA LEU A 59 9.70 1.94 -14.24
C LEU A 59 10.88 1.04 -13.88
N ASN A 60 11.74 1.47 -12.95
CA ASN A 60 12.89 0.72 -12.46
C ASN A 60 13.81 0.19 -13.58
N GLY A 61 13.96 0.96 -14.68
CA GLY A 61 14.74 0.58 -15.85
C GLY A 61 13.99 -0.26 -16.89
N GLY A 62 12.84 -0.81 -16.57
CA GLY A 62 11.93 -1.44 -17.55
C GLY A 62 11.18 -0.37 -18.34
N ARG A 63 11.20 -0.44 -19.67
CA ARG A 63 10.59 0.55 -20.57
C ARG A 63 9.44 -0.05 -21.35
N THR A 64 8.39 0.75 -21.56
CA THR A 64 7.31 0.42 -22.52
C THR A 64 7.79 0.65 -23.95
N ASP A 65 7.08 0.04 -24.90
CA ASP A 65 7.08 0.55 -26.26
C ASP A 65 6.44 1.95 -26.31
N MET A 66 6.56 2.62 -27.47
CA MET A 66 5.89 3.92 -27.68
C MET A 66 4.37 3.73 -27.61
N ILE A 67 3.74 4.40 -26.66
CA ILE A 67 2.29 4.43 -26.50
C ILE A 67 1.76 5.61 -27.29
N ASP A 68 0.95 5.36 -28.32
CA ASP A 68 0.27 6.41 -29.08
C ASP A 68 -0.89 7.00 -28.26
N VAL A 69 -0.82 8.29 -27.99
CA VAL A 69 -1.83 9.04 -27.24
C VAL A 69 -2.47 10.13 -28.12
N SER A 70 -2.20 10.14 -29.44
CA SER A 70 -2.67 11.14 -30.39
C SER A 70 -4.01 10.81 -31.00
N GLY A 71 -4.40 9.53 -31.06
CA GLY A 71 -5.59 9.02 -31.71
C GLY A 71 -6.89 9.63 -31.18
N ALA A 72 -7.89 9.83 -32.06
CA ALA A 72 -9.17 10.40 -31.68
C ALA A 72 -9.90 9.54 -30.63
N ASP A 73 -9.86 8.22 -30.78
CA ASP A 73 -10.49 7.28 -29.85
C ASP A 73 -9.81 7.32 -28.47
N TYR A 74 -8.46 7.42 -28.46
CA TYR A 74 -7.73 7.60 -27.22
C TYR A 74 -8.14 8.89 -26.49
N LYS A 75 -8.16 10.01 -27.22
CA LYS A 75 -8.54 11.32 -26.67
C LYS A 75 -9.98 11.37 -26.19
N ALA A 76 -10.88 10.66 -26.86
CA ALA A 76 -12.27 10.55 -26.44
C ALA A 76 -12.41 9.75 -25.13
N ALA A 77 -11.57 8.71 -24.93
CA ALA A 77 -11.62 7.84 -23.75
C ALA A 77 -10.86 8.41 -22.55
N PHE A 78 -9.66 8.98 -22.76
CA PHE A 78 -8.71 9.35 -21.70
C PHE A 78 -8.39 10.85 -21.65
N GLY A 79 -8.81 11.65 -22.63
CA GLY A 79 -8.55 13.08 -22.67
C GLY A 79 -7.06 13.39 -22.75
N ASP A 80 -6.56 14.10 -21.75
CA ASP A 80 -5.17 14.52 -21.61
C ASP A 80 -4.41 13.67 -20.57
N MET A 81 -4.84 12.43 -20.33
CA MET A 81 -4.24 11.54 -19.34
C MET A 81 -3.79 10.20 -19.92
N LEU A 82 -2.70 9.64 -19.37
CA LEU A 82 -2.32 8.24 -19.53
C LEU A 82 -2.42 7.57 -18.16
N ILE A 83 -3.13 6.45 -18.12
CA ILE A 83 -3.30 5.64 -16.89
C ILE A 83 -2.76 4.24 -17.17
N LEU A 84 -1.72 3.86 -16.44
CA LEU A 84 -1.10 2.54 -16.49
C LEU A 84 -1.32 1.81 -15.17
N GLN A 85 -1.23 0.48 -15.19
CA GLN A 85 -1.35 -0.38 -14.01
C GLN A 85 -0.12 -1.28 -13.90
N PRO A 86 1.06 -0.72 -13.57
CA PRO A 86 2.26 -1.51 -13.38
C PRO A 86 2.25 -2.25 -12.04
N GLU A 87 3.21 -3.16 -11.86
CA GLU A 87 3.58 -3.68 -10.55
C GLU A 87 4.80 -2.90 -10.05
N PHE A 88 4.74 -2.44 -8.80
CA PHE A 88 5.85 -1.78 -8.12
C PHE A 88 6.64 -2.80 -7.31
N ASP A 89 7.96 -2.65 -7.29
CA ASP A 89 8.82 -3.42 -6.40
C ASP A 89 8.73 -2.90 -4.96
N PRO A 90 8.80 -3.77 -3.93
CA PRO A 90 8.92 -3.30 -2.55
C PRO A 90 10.12 -2.36 -2.39
N GLY A 91 9.92 -1.22 -1.75
CA GLY A 91 10.95 -0.20 -1.55
C GLY A 91 10.88 0.96 -2.54
N GLU A 92 12.02 1.57 -2.84
CA GLU A 92 12.11 2.72 -3.75
C GLU A 92 11.87 2.28 -5.21
N ASN A 93 11.00 3.01 -5.89
CA ASN A 93 10.73 2.86 -7.32
C ASN A 93 11.00 4.20 -8.02
N SER A 94 11.61 4.14 -9.20
CA SER A 94 11.83 5.27 -10.07
C SER A 94 10.91 5.21 -11.29
N ILE A 95 10.19 6.29 -11.55
CA ILE A 95 9.32 6.44 -12.71
C ILE A 95 9.91 7.56 -13.58
N LYS A 96 10.07 7.30 -14.86
CA LYS A 96 10.48 8.29 -15.84
C LYS A 96 9.51 8.24 -17.01
N VAL A 97 9.10 9.40 -17.48
CA VAL A 97 8.15 9.56 -18.59
C VAL A 97 8.74 10.46 -19.63
N GLU A 98 8.77 10.01 -20.86
CA GLU A 98 9.24 10.78 -22.03
C GLU A 98 8.06 11.02 -22.97
N GLY A 99 7.81 12.26 -23.33
CA GLY A 99 6.77 12.68 -24.28
C GLY A 99 7.36 13.05 -25.63
N TYR A 100 6.71 12.60 -26.69
CA TYR A 100 7.16 12.74 -28.06
C TYR A 100 6.11 13.48 -28.90
N ALA A 101 6.58 14.30 -29.83
CA ALA A 101 5.77 14.94 -30.88
C ALA A 101 6.61 15.01 -32.18
N GLY A 102 6.02 14.71 -33.33
CA GLY A 102 6.74 14.70 -34.61
C GLY A 102 7.95 13.78 -34.61
N GLY A 103 7.94 12.68 -33.86
CA GLY A 103 9.05 11.73 -33.72
C GLY A 103 10.21 12.18 -32.85
N SER A 104 10.14 13.37 -32.23
CA SER A 104 11.18 13.92 -31.37
C SER A 104 10.72 13.99 -29.92
N LYS A 105 11.64 13.75 -28.96
CA LYS A 105 11.35 13.95 -27.53
C LYS A 105 11.16 15.44 -27.24
N VAL A 106 10.01 15.82 -26.71
CA VAL A 106 9.64 17.22 -26.44
C VAL A 106 9.39 17.50 -24.96
N ALA A 107 9.19 16.46 -24.15
CA ALA A 107 8.96 16.60 -22.71
C ALA A 107 9.50 15.40 -21.93
N GLU A 108 9.79 15.63 -20.65
CA GLU A 108 10.21 14.58 -19.71
C GLU A 108 9.67 14.92 -18.31
N ALA A 109 9.25 13.89 -17.57
CA ALA A 109 8.93 13.98 -16.14
C ALA A 109 9.51 12.76 -15.42
N ALA A 110 9.84 12.94 -14.14
CA ALA A 110 10.32 11.85 -13.30
C ALA A 110 9.73 11.96 -11.89
N ALA A 111 9.59 10.82 -11.23
CA ALA A 111 9.17 10.73 -9.84
C ALA A 111 9.84 9.53 -9.17
N LYS A 112 10.06 9.64 -7.87
CA LYS A 112 10.45 8.54 -7.00
C LYS A 112 9.34 8.30 -5.99
N THR A 113 8.98 7.04 -5.81
CA THR A 113 8.00 6.62 -4.82
C THR A 113 8.50 5.43 -4.02
N TRP A 114 8.06 5.33 -2.77
CA TRP A 114 8.34 4.18 -1.93
C TRP A 114 7.10 3.28 -1.86
N TYR A 115 7.23 2.01 -2.25
CA TYR A 115 6.16 1.03 -2.07
C TYR A 115 6.35 0.31 -0.73
N GLN A 116 5.48 0.63 0.23
CA GLN A 116 5.48 0.10 1.58
C GLN A 116 4.59 -1.13 1.67
N VAL A 117 5.19 -2.31 1.65
CA VAL A 117 4.47 -3.60 1.77
C VAL A 117 4.22 -3.94 3.24
N ASP A 118 5.23 -3.73 4.09
CA ASP A 118 5.14 -4.01 5.53
C ASP A 118 4.21 -2.99 6.21
N PRO A 119 3.08 -3.42 6.78
CA PRO A 119 2.16 -2.52 7.48
C PRO A 119 2.74 -1.93 8.76
N THR A 120 3.74 -2.58 9.36
CA THR A 120 4.43 -2.13 10.58
C THR A 120 5.57 -1.18 10.28
N GLY A 121 6.07 -1.20 9.05
CA GLY A 121 7.18 -0.38 8.60
C GLY A 121 6.79 1.09 8.47
N GLN A 122 7.76 1.96 8.71
CA GLN A 122 7.63 3.38 8.40
C GLN A 122 8.31 3.67 7.06
N ALA A 123 7.71 4.56 6.27
CA ALA A 123 8.38 5.04 5.08
C ALA A 123 9.67 5.77 5.49
N PRO A 124 10.75 5.64 4.68
CA PRO A 124 12.01 6.33 4.98
C PRO A 124 11.83 7.84 5.03
N GLU A 125 12.77 8.51 5.66
CA GLU A 125 12.85 9.97 5.66
C GLU A 125 12.84 10.50 4.22
N GLY A 126 12.09 11.57 3.98
CA GLY A 126 11.91 12.17 2.65
C GLY A 126 10.67 11.70 1.91
N TYR A 127 10.00 10.65 2.35
CA TYR A 127 8.75 10.20 1.75
C TYR A 127 7.54 10.59 2.61
N ARG A 128 6.50 11.13 1.96
CA ARG A 128 5.25 11.56 2.61
C ARG A 128 4.05 10.76 2.10
N PRO A 129 2.93 10.67 2.86
CA PRO A 129 1.72 10.03 2.37
C PRO A 129 1.18 10.75 1.13
N PHE A 130 0.72 9.97 0.15
CA PHE A 130 -0.06 10.51 -0.96
C PHE A 130 -1.53 10.61 -0.55
N VAL A 131 -2.13 11.78 -0.70
CA VAL A 131 -3.55 12.02 -0.43
C VAL A 131 -4.22 12.38 -1.75
N MET A 132 -5.09 11.50 -2.26
CA MET A 132 -5.76 11.67 -3.56
C MET A 132 -6.98 12.59 -3.47
N HIS A 133 -7.86 12.37 -2.49
CA HIS A 133 -9.18 13.01 -2.44
C HIS A 133 -9.14 14.43 -1.87
N THR A 134 -8.38 15.31 -2.52
CA THR A 134 -8.43 16.76 -2.30
C THR A 134 -9.17 17.43 -3.46
N PRO A 135 -9.82 18.59 -3.26
CA PRO A 135 -10.57 19.27 -4.33
C PRO A 135 -9.77 19.49 -5.61
N GLU A 136 -8.48 19.83 -5.47
CA GLU A 136 -7.60 20.12 -6.61
C GLU A 136 -7.30 18.87 -7.43
N LYS A 137 -7.06 17.73 -6.78
CA LYS A 137 -6.77 16.45 -7.46
C LYS A 137 -8.03 15.83 -8.03
N GLU A 138 -9.15 15.90 -7.31
CA GLU A 138 -10.43 15.42 -7.81
C GLU A 138 -10.89 16.17 -9.06
N ALA A 139 -10.61 17.46 -9.15
CA ALA A 139 -10.90 18.25 -10.33
C ALA A 139 -10.22 17.72 -11.61
N LEU A 140 -9.07 17.05 -11.47
CA LEU A 140 -8.37 16.43 -12.61
C LEU A 140 -9.15 15.24 -13.19
N CYS A 141 -9.93 14.54 -12.36
CA CYS A 141 -10.66 13.32 -12.73
C CYS A 141 -12.13 13.59 -13.04
N ALA A 142 -12.64 14.78 -12.69
CA ALA A 142 -14.07 15.13 -12.76
C ALA A 142 -14.64 15.18 -14.19
N SER A 143 -13.79 15.28 -15.22
CA SER A 143 -14.24 15.26 -16.63
C SER A 143 -14.74 13.88 -17.07
N CYS A 144 -14.28 12.80 -16.40
CA CYS A 144 -14.61 11.42 -16.76
C CYS A 144 -15.31 10.67 -15.62
N HIS A 145 -15.07 11.06 -14.35
CA HIS A 145 -15.57 10.37 -13.17
C HIS A 145 -16.53 11.24 -12.35
N THR A 146 -17.53 10.59 -11.75
CA THR A 146 -18.42 11.23 -10.78
C THR A 146 -17.69 11.44 -9.46
N MET A 147 -17.12 12.64 -9.27
CA MET A 147 -16.36 12.98 -8.06
C MET A 147 -17.27 13.46 -6.91
N ASN A 148 -18.56 13.67 -7.14
CA ASN A 148 -19.56 14.01 -6.13
C ASN A 148 -20.73 13.02 -6.18
N PRO A 149 -20.49 11.74 -5.81
CA PRO A 149 -21.52 10.72 -5.83
C PRO A 149 -22.59 11.01 -4.77
N ASP A 150 -23.82 10.62 -5.07
CA ASP A 150 -24.91 10.65 -4.10
C ASP A 150 -24.85 9.47 -3.13
N LYS A 151 -25.73 9.50 -2.13
CA LYS A 151 -25.77 8.44 -1.08
C LYS A 151 -26.14 7.06 -1.66
N VAL A 152 -26.96 7.00 -2.71
CA VAL A 152 -27.38 5.75 -3.34
C VAL A 152 -26.19 5.12 -4.04
N GLN A 153 -25.43 5.90 -4.81
CA GLN A 153 -24.21 5.47 -5.47
C GLN A 153 -23.15 4.99 -4.48
N LEU A 154 -22.90 5.76 -3.40
CA LEU A 154 -21.94 5.39 -2.35
C LEU A 154 -22.31 4.12 -1.59
N GLN A 155 -23.58 3.74 -1.59
CA GLN A 155 -24.09 2.55 -0.90
C GLN A 155 -24.40 1.38 -1.86
N SER A 156 -24.16 1.53 -3.14
CA SER A 156 -24.39 0.44 -4.09
C SER A 156 -23.44 -0.73 -3.84
N PRO A 157 -23.94 -1.96 -3.71
CA PRO A 157 -23.09 -3.14 -3.66
C PRO A 157 -22.60 -3.58 -5.05
N ASP A 158 -23.17 -3.03 -6.10
CA ASP A 158 -22.78 -3.28 -7.48
C ASP A 158 -21.57 -2.42 -7.86
N PRO A 159 -20.42 -3.04 -8.18
CA PRO A 159 -19.23 -2.29 -8.57
C PRO A 159 -19.43 -1.44 -9.83
N ALA A 160 -20.36 -1.80 -10.70
CA ALA A 160 -20.66 -0.99 -11.90
C ALA A 160 -21.37 0.32 -11.57
N GLN A 161 -22.03 0.39 -10.42
CA GLN A 161 -22.76 1.58 -9.94
C GLN A 161 -22.05 2.31 -8.82
N ASN A 162 -21.09 1.66 -8.17
CA ASN A 162 -20.35 2.26 -7.08
C ASN A 162 -19.13 3.03 -7.60
N PRO A 163 -19.05 4.36 -7.41
CA PRO A 163 -17.99 5.18 -7.99
C PRO A 163 -16.58 4.84 -7.46
N CYS A 164 -16.49 4.25 -6.27
CA CYS A 164 -15.21 3.83 -5.70
C CYS A 164 -14.56 2.68 -6.50
N ALA A 165 -15.39 1.81 -7.09
CA ALA A 165 -14.91 0.61 -7.76
C ALA A 165 -14.10 0.91 -9.03
N SER A 166 -14.36 2.00 -9.71
CA SER A 166 -13.63 2.39 -10.92
C SER A 166 -12.11 2.55 -10.67
N CYS A 167 -11.73 3.00 -9.48
CA CYS A 167 -10.33 3.20 -9.09
C CYS A 167 -9.85 2.15 -8.08
N HIS A 168 -10.71 1.68 -7.16
CA HIS A 168 -10.29 0.87 -6.01
C HIS A 168 -10.60 -0.63 -6.11
N LYS A 169 -11.07 -1.13 -7.27
CA LYS A 169 -11.40 -2.56 -7.44
C LYS A 169 -10.23 -3.51 -7.17
N ARG A 170 -8.98 -3.09 -7.49
CA ARG A 170 -7.78 -3.90 -7.24
C ARG A 170 -7.52 -4.12 -5.75
N ARG A 171 -8.01 -3.22 -4.89
CA ARG A 171 -7.90 -3.32 -3.44
C ARG A 171 -8.58 -4.58 -2.89
N LEU A 172 -9.55 -5.11 -3.61
CA LEU A 172 -10.33 -6.29 -3.24
C LEU A 172 -9.93 -7.56 -4.03
N ASN A 173 -8.92 -7.47 -4.90
CA ASN A 173 -8.46 -8.60 -5.71
C ASN A 173 -7.50 -9.50 -4.93
N HIS A 174 -7.96 -10.00 -3.78
CA HIS A 174 -7.22 -10.89 -2.88
C HIS A 174 -8.12 -12.04 -2.44
N LYS A 175 -7.50 -13.12 -1.95
CA LYS A 175 -8.19 -14.35 -1.59
C LYS A 175 -9.22 -14.19 -0.46
N TYR A 176 -8.90 -13.34 0.53
CA TYR A 176 -9.74 -13.11 1.70
C TYR A 176 -10.16 -11.66 1.76
N VAL A 177 -11.41 -11.39 1.38
CA VAL A 177 -11.98 -10.05 1.35
C VAL A 177 -12.78 -9.80 2.62
N HIS A 178 -12.61 -8.65 3.25
CA HIS A 178 -13.41 -8.25 4.40
C HIS A 178 -14.86 -7.95 3.99
N GLY A 179 -15.82 -8.43 4.77
CA GLY A 179 -17.23 -8.40 4.38
C GLY A 179 -17.74 -7.02 3.89
N PRO A 180 -17.61 -5.93 4.66
CA PRO A 180 -18.05 -4.60 4.22
C PRO A 180 -17.37 -4.13 2.93
N ALA A 181 -16.07 -4.38 2.78
CA ALA A 181 -15.31 -4.02 1.58
C ALA A 181 -15.80 -4.84 0.36
N GLY A 182 -16.03 -6.14 0.52
CA GLY A 182 -16.49 -7.03 -0.54
C GLY A 182 -17.86 -6.66 -1.13
N VAL A 183 -18.67 -5.92 -0.37
CA VAL A 183 -19.96 -5.39 -0.84
C VAL A 183 -19.93 -3.87 -1.04
N TRP A 184 -18.76 -3.29 -1.23
CA TRP A 184 -18.53 -1.87 -1.54
C TRP A 184 -19.11 -0.88 -0.53
N ARG A 185 -19.21 -1.28 0.75
CA ARG A 185 -19.67 -0.40 1.84
C ARG A 185 -18.53 0.47 2.39
N CYS A 186 -17.80 1.13 1.50
CA CYS A 186 -16.62 1.93 1.83
C CYS A 186 -16.90 3.00 2.88
N THR A 187 -18.08 3.61 2.82
CA THR A 187 -18.51 4.67 3.76
C THR A 187 -18.88 4.16 5.15
N TYR A 188 -18.83 2.85 5.41
CA TYR A 188 -18.89 2.37 6.81
C TYR A 188 -17.63 2.78 7.60
N CYS A 189 -16.50 2.90 6.92
CA CYS A 189 -15.24 3.29 7.53
C CYS A 189 -14.73 4.65 7.06
N HIS A 190 -15.05 5.08 5.85
CA HIS A 190 -14.56 6.30 5.23
C HIS A 190 -15.63 7.40 5.22
N ASP A 191 -15.30 8.57 5.77
CA ASP A 191 -16.22 9.72 5.80
C ASP A 191 -16.11 10.52 4.47
N PRO A 192 -17.19 10.56 3.65
CA PRO A 192 -17.20 11.32 2.42
C PRO A 192 -17.15 12.84 2.62
N ASN A 193 -17.35 13.32 3.85
CA ASN A 193 -17.38 14.74 4.21
C ASN A 193 -16.16 15.20 4.99
N SER A 194 -15.20 14.31 5.25
CA SER A 194 -13.99 14.64 6.00
C SER A 194 -13.16 15.73 5.30
N LYS A 195 -12.39 16.48 6.09
CA LYS A 195 -11.52 17.57 5.61
C LYS A 195 -10.16 17.47 6.28
N PRO A 196 -9.06 17.90 5.63
CA PRO A 196 -8.96 18.59 4.32
C PRO A 196 -9.20 17.68 3.11
N ALA A 197 -9.02 16.39 3.26
CA ALA A 197 -9.28 15.37 2.23
C ALA A 197 -10.55 14.60 2.56
N ARG A 198 -11.34 14.28 1.55
CA ARG A 198 -12.51 13.42 1.70
C ARG A 198 -12.11 11.96 1.93
N TYR A 199 -13.00 11.19 2.48
CA TYR A 199 -12.87 9.75 2.71
C TYR A 199 -11.76 9.38 3.69
N ALA A 200 -11.36 10.28 4.60
CA ALA A 200 -10.56 9.87 5.75
C ALA A 200 -11.32 8.81 6.58
N VAL A 201 -10.59 7.93 7.23
CA VAL A 201 -11.19 6.98 8.17
C VAL A 201 -11.85 7.77 9.30
N ARG A 202 -13.11 7.45 9.60
CA ARG A 202 -13.89 8.13 10.65
C ARG A 202 -13.52 7.62 12.04
N GLY A 203 -13.91 8.36 13.07
CA GLY A 203 -13.65 8.03 14.47
C GLY A 203 -12.30 8.49 14.97
N ASP A 204 -12.09 8.37 16.28
CA ASP A 204 -10.88 8.82 16.96
C ASP A 204 -9.79 7.73 17.05
N GLY A 205 -10.15 6.48 16.66
CA GLY A 205 -9.21 5.36 16.64
C GLY A 205 -9.79 4.12 15.96
N GLU A 206 -8.89 3.20 15.60
CA GLU A 206 -9.29 1.96 14.91
C GLU A 206 -10.19 1.08 15.79
N ALA A 207 -9.95 1.02 17.11
CA ALA A 207 -10.77 0.23 18.03
C ALA A 207 -12.23 0.68 18.05
N ASP A 208 -12.51 1.95 17.86
CA ASP A 208 -13.87 2.50 17.88
C ASP A 208 -14.61 2.06 16.62
N ILE A 209 -14.02 2.27 15.46
CA ILE A 209 -14.65 1.92 14.19
C ILE A 209 -14.76 0.41 13.97
N CYS A 210 -13.73 -0.35 14.35
CA CYS A 210 -13.77 -1.81 14.29
C CYS A 210 -14.80 -2.35 15.30
N GLY A 211 -14.90 -1.71 16.47
CA GLY A 211 -15.80 -2.06 17.55
C GLY A 211 -17.29 -1.93 17.22
N GLU A 212 -17.66 -1.14 16.20
CA GLU A 212 -19.07 -1.06 15.77
C GLU A 212 -19.62 -2.43 15.31
N CYS A 213 -18.76 -3.31 14.77
CA CYS A 213 -19.13 -4.66 14.37
C CYS A 213 -18.46 -5.75 15.22
N HIS A 214 -17.27 -5.48 15.78
CA HIS A 214 -16.46 -6.44 16.53
C HIS A 214 -16.46 -6.17 18.05
N ALA A 215 -17.53 -5.58 18.57
CA ALA A 215 -17.63 -5.19 20.00
C ALA A 215 -17.40 -6.36 20.96
N GLU A 216 -17.96 -7.52 20.66
CA GLU A 216 -17.83 -8.72 21.51
C GLU A 216 -16.39 -9.22 21.57
N GLN A 217 -15.70 -9.28 20.41
CA GLN A 217 -14.30 -9.68 20.33
C GLN A 217 -13.41 -8.71 21.10
N ILE A 218 -13.56 -7.39 20.87
CA ILE A 218 -12.76 -6.35 21.52
C ILE A 218 -13.01 -6.34 23.04
N SER A 219 -14.26 -6.47 23.48
CA SER A 219 -14.60 -6.61 24.89
C SER A 219 -13.95 -7.86 25.50
N GLY A 220 -14.00 -8.98 24.78
CA GLY A 220 -13.35 -10.22 25.17
C GLY A 220 -11.85 -10.09 25.31
N PHE A 221 -11.18 -9.33 24.43
CA PHE A 221 -9.74 -9.06 24.55
C PHE A 221 -9.43 -8.26 25.81
N LYS A 222 -10.12 -7.12 26.00
CA LYS A 222 -9.92 -6.21 27.12
C LYS A 222 -10.21 -6.83 28.49
N SER A 223 -11.05 -7.85 28.56
CA SER A 223 -11.37 -8.56 29.81
C SER A 223 -10.32 -9.64 30.20
N SER A 224 -9.33 -9.89 29.37
CA SER A 224 -8.30 -10.90 29.63
C SER A 224 -7.20 -10.38 30.58
N PRO A 225 -6.59 -11.27 31.40
CA PRO A 225 -5.51 -10.87 32.32
C PRO A 225 -4.29 -10.27 31.61
N HIS A 226 -4.03 -10.70 30.38
CA HIS A 226 -2.94 -10.22 29.55
C HIS A 226 -3.47 -9.91 28.16
N VAL A 227 -3.32 -8.66 27.71
CA VAL A 227 -3.67 -8.18 26.38
C VAL A 227 -2.39 -7.85 25.64
N HIS A 228 -2.27 -8.27 24.39
CA HIS A 228 -1.10 -7.98 23.57
C HIS A 228 -1.03 -6.46 23.29
N GLY A 229 0.15 -5.86 23.39
CA GLY A 229 0.35 -4.42 23.38
C GLY A 229 -0.34 -3.69 22.20
N PRO A 230 -0.19 -4.11 20.92
CA PRO A 230 -0.90 -3.51 19.80
C PRO A 230 -2.43 -3.57 19.94
N VAL A 231 -2.97 -4.66 20.49
CA VAL A 231 -4.42 -4.84 20.71
C VAL A 231 -4.89 -3.92 21.85
N GLU A 232 -4.11 -3.81 22.91
CA GLU A 232 -4.40 -2.88 24.01
C GLU A 232 -4.43 -1.42 23.54
N ALA A 233 -3.50 -1.07 22.66
CA ALA A 233 -3.43 0.25 22.02
C ALA A 233 -4.49 0.47 20.94
N GLY A 234 -5.27 -0.55 20.57
CA GLY A 234 -6.30 -0.47 19.54
C GLY A 234 -5.77 -0.41 18.09
N LEU A 235 -4.53 -0.84 17.87
CA LEU A 235 -3.85 -0.80 16.56
C LEU A 235 -4.17 -2.07 15.75
N CYS A 236 -5.41 -2.20 15.30
CA CYS A 236 -5.88 -3.41 14.61
C CYS A 236 -5.23 -3.57 13.23
N SER A 237 -5.07 -2.48 12.49
CA SER A 237 -4.55 -2.48 11.12
C SER A 237 -3.05 -2.71 11.01
N ILE A 238 -2.32 -2.71 12.12
CA ILE A 238 -0.90 -3.10 12.13
C ILE A 238 -0.72 -4.59 11.81
N CYS A 239 -1.77 -5.39 12.04
CA CYS A 239 -1.79 -6.82 11.77
C CYS A 239 -2.77 -7.22 10.67
N HIS A 240 -3.92 -6.53 10.57
CA HIS A 240 -5.01 -6.85 9.65
C HIS A 240 -5.15 -5.80 8.54
N ASP A 241 -5.32 -6.24 7.29
CA ASP A 241 -5.82 -5.35 6.23
C ASP A 241 -7.35 -5.37 6.27
N SER A 242 -7.95 -4.22 6.58
CA SER A 242 -9.41 -4.07 6.67
C SER A 242 -10.14 -4.15 5.34
N HIS A 243 -9.44 -4.30 4.21
CA HIS A 243 -10.04 -4.45 2.89
C HIS A 243 -9.96 -5.89 2.39
N ALA A 244 -8.76 -6.42 2.17
CA ALA A 244 -8.54 -7.77 1.68
C ALA A 244 -7.07 -8.18 1.83
N SER A 245 -6.78 -9.48 1.88
CA SER A 245 -5.44 -10.03 1.98
C SER A 245 -5.36 -11.42 1.36
N GLU A 246 -4.16 -11.87 1.04
CA GLU A 246 -3.89 -13.25 0.65
C GLU A 246 -3.93 -14.23 1.84
N GLN A 247 -4.00 -13.72 3.06
CA GLN A 247 -3.93 -14.52 4.29
C GLN A 247 -5.32 -14.64 4.97
N PRO A 248 -5.63 -15.77 5.62
CA PRO A 248 -6.83 -15.92 6.41
C PRO A 248 -6.95 -14.84 7.50
N ALA A 249 -8.17 -14.49 7.85
CA ALA A 249 -8.48 -13.40 8.80
C ALA A 249 -7.93 -12.04 8.38
N GLN A 250 -7.68 -11.85 7.09
CA GLN A 250 -7.13 -10.63 6.51
C GLN A 250 -5.83 -10.16 7.16
N VAL A 251 -5.00 -11.04 7.72
CA VAL A 251 -3.69 -10.60 8.21
C VAL A 251 -2.81 -10.18 7.04
N ALA A 252 -2.04 -9.12 7.24
CA ALA A 252 -1.31 -8.44 6.17
C ALA A 252 -0.16 -9.27 5.58
N LEU A 253 0.45 -10.14 6.40
CA LEU A 253 1.57 -11.01 6.03
C LEU A 253 1.32 -12.45 6.48
N ALA A 254 2.11 -13.39 6.00
CA ALA A 254 2.14 -14.73 6.57
C ALA A 254 2.47 -14.66 8.07
N ILE A 255 1.80 -15.49 8.89
CA ILE A 255 1.78 -15.35 10.36
C ILE A 255 3.17 -15.17 10.97
N ASN A 256 4.14 -16.01 10.61
CA ASN A 256 5.46 -15.92 11.21
C ASN A 256 6.19 -14.63 10.80
N GLU A 257 6.07 -14.22 9.54
CA GLU A 257 6.66 -12.97 9.04
C GLU A 257 6.01 -11.75 9.70
N LEU A 258 4.70 -11.79 9.91
CA LEU A 258 3.98 -10.74 10.62
C LEU A 258 4.48 -10.61 12.08
N CYS A 259 4.66 -11.72 12.77
CA CYS A 259 5.18 -11.69 14.13
C CYS A 259 6.64 -11.20 14.18
N TYR A 260 7.47 -11.65 13.24
CA TYR A 260 8.88 -11.25 13.17
C TYR A 260 9.10 -9.78 12.83
N ALA A 261 8.11 -9.10 12.25
CA ALA A 261 8.20 -7.66 11.98
C ALA A 261 8.46 -6.84 13.28
N CYS A 262 7.98 -7.34 14.43
CA CYS A 262 8.24 -6.72 15.74
C CYS A 262 9.09 -7.62 16.67
N HIS A 263 9.07 -8.94 16.47
CA HIS A 263 9.75 -9.93 17.28
C HIS A 263 10.95 -10.54 16.53
N ASP A 264 11.73 -9.72 15.86
CA ASP A 264 12.88 -10.12 15.04
C ASP A 264 13.97 -10.86 15.83
N ALA A 265 14.16 -10.51 17.09
CA ALA A 265 15.14 -11.12 17.98
C ALA A 265 14.94 -12.63 18.18
N ILE A 266 13.73 -13.16 17.95
CA ILE A 266 13.46 -14.60 18.06
C ILE A 266 13.58 -15.35 16.73
N LYS A 267 13.70 -14.63 15.59
CA LYS A 267 13.86 -15.23 14.27
C LYS A 267 15.17 -16.03 14.20
N GLY A 268 15.06 -17.32 13.86
CA GLY A 268 16.23 -18.20 13.79
C GLY A 268 16.83 -18.63 15.14
N GLN A 269 16.26 -18.20 16.26
CA GLN A 269 16.72 -18.60 17.60
C GLN A 269 15.89 -19.77 18.16
N PRO A 270 16.47 -20.59 19.06
CA PRO A 270 15.72 -21.59 19.79
C PRO A 270 14.67 -20.93 20.70
N HIS A 271 13.45 -20.78 20.20
CA HIS A 271 12.37 -20.10 20.91
C HIS A 271 11.69 -20.94 22.00
N VAL A 272 11.60 -22.25 21.74
CA VAL A 272 10.98 -23.24 22.65
C VAL A 272 12.05 -24.17 23.18
N ALA A 273 11.72 -25.05 24.12
CA ALA A 273 12.63 -26.05 24.65
C ALA A 273 13.33 -26.85 23.53
N ARG A 274 14.61 -27.15 23.73
CA ARG A 274 15.31 -28.11 22.88
C ARG A 274 14.80 -29.52 23.22
N GLY A 275 14.53 -30.31 22.19
CA GLY A 275 14.21 -31.72 22.35
C GLY A 275 15.38 -32.52 22.92
N VAL A 276 15.13 -33.78 23.27
CA VAL A 276 16.13 -34.74 23.76
C VAL A 276 17.31 -34.90 22.77
N THR A 277 17.01 -34.69 21.46
CA THR A 277 17.98 -34.75 20.38
C THR A 277 18.84 -33.47 20.25
N GLY A 278 18.63 -32.44 21.11
CA GLY A 278 19.29 -31.15 21.01
C GLY A 278 18.77 -30.24 19.89
N GLN A 279 17.84 -30.73 19.07
CA GLN A 279 17.21 -29.92 18.01
C GLN A 279 16.20 -28.95 18.63
N PRO A 280 16.11 -27.70 18.10
CA PRO A 280 15.08 -26.76 18.54
C PRO A 280 13.69 -27.27 18.15
N HIS A 281 12.67 -26.93 18.96
CA HIS A 281 11.29 -27.20 18.62
C HIS A 281 10.90 -26.41 17.33
N PRO A 282 10.27 -27.04 16.33
CA PRO A 282 9.85 -26.34 15.13
C PRO A 282 8.82 -25.25 15.44
N VAL A 283 8.93 -24.12 14.76
CA VAL A 283 7.97 -23.00 14.81
C VAL A 283 7.38 -22.68 13.44
N GLY A 284 7.68 -23.52 12.45
CA GLY A 284 7.20 -23.42 11.07
C GLY A 284 7.74 -24.54 10.20
N GLY A 285 7.28 -24.65 8.96
CA GLY A 285 7.78 -25.60 7.97
C GLY A 285 7.40 -27.07 8.23
N VAL A 286 6.47 -27.34 9.14
CA VAL A 286 5.89 -28.64 9.44
C VAL A 286 4.39 -28.48 9.67
N PRO A 287 3.56 -29.50 9.40
CA PRO A 287 2.14 -29.44 9.71
C PRO A 287 1.86 -29.17 11.22
N ASP A 288 0.86 -28.34 11.51
CA ASP A 288 0.37 -28.14 12.89
C ASP A 288 -0.34 -29.41 13.36
N PRO A 289 0.15 -30.11 14.40
CA PRO A 289 -0.48 -31.35 14.86
C PRO A 289 -1.93 -31.22 15.33
N SER A 290 -2.35 -30.01 15.70
CA SER A 290 -3.74 -29.72 16.09
C SER A 290 -4.62 -29.25 14.93
N ARG A 291 -4.00 -28.90 13.81
CA ARG A 291 -4.65 -28.41 12.58
C ARG A 291 -3.84 -28.83 11.35
N PRO A 292 -3.86 -30.12 10.98
CA PRO A 292 -2.97 -30.68 9.96
C PRO A 292 -3.08 -30.06 8.58
N GLU A 293 -4.17 -29.33 8.33
CA GLU A 293 -4.41 -28.58 7.09
C GLU A 293 -3.60 -27.26 7.00
N ARG A 294 -2.84 -26.92 8.04
CA ARG A 294 -2.02 -25.69 8.12
C ARG A 294 -0.63 -26.02 8.58
N ASP A 295 0.32 -25.22 8.16
CA ASP A 295 1.66 -25.23 8.73
C ASP A 295 1.64 -24.71 10.17
N LEU A 296 2.50 -25.30 11.01
CA LEU A 296 2.77 -24.80 12.35
C LEU A 296 3.29 -23.36 12.24
N ALA A 297 2.73 -22.49 13.03
CA ALA A 297 3.10 -21.09 13.08
C ALA A 297 3.05 -20.58 14.53
N CYS A 298 3.48 -19.35 14.78
CA CYS A 298 3.42 -18.71 16.10
C CYS A 298 2.04 -18.88 16.77
N THR A 299 0.97 -18.74 15.98
CA THR A 299 -0.42 -18.89 16.45
C THR A 299 -0.86 -20.33 16.73
N GLY A 300 -0.01 -21.31 16.50
CA GLY A 300 -0.21 -22.68 17.00
C GLY A 300 -0.06 -22.77 18.52
N CYS A 301 0.76 -21.90 19.10
CA CYS A 301 1.06 -21.85 20.50
C CYS A 301 0.59 -20.55 21.20
N HIS A 302 0.54 -19.43 20.50
CA HIS A 302 0.21 -18.11 21.03
C HIS A 302 -1.10 -17.56 20.43
N ASP A 303 -1.95 -16.97 21.28
CA ASP A 303 -3.06 -16.11 20.82
C ASP A 303 -2.51 -14.69 20.65
N PRO A 304 -2.53 -14.10 19.46
CA PRO A 304 -1.94 -12.80 19.20
C PRO A 304 -2.72 -11.64 19.81
N HIS A 305 -3.90 -11.88 20.37
CA HIS A 305 -4.74 -10.82 20.93
C HIS A 305 -4.67 -10.78 22.46
N ARG A 306 -4.70 -11.96 23.13
CA ARG A 306 -4.85 -12.05 24.57
C ARG A 306 -4.40 -13.39 25.15
N GLY A 307 -4.25 -13.48 26.48
CA GLY A 307 -3.96 -14.74 27.13
C GLY A 307 -4.24 -14.75 28.64
N ASN A 308 -4.29 -15.96 29.19
CA ASN A 308 -4.35 -16.17 30.66
C ASN A 308 -2.93 -16.30 31.28
N SER A 309 -1.89 -16.11 30.50
CA SER A 309 -0.50 -16.03 30.91
C SER A 309 0.21 -14.92 30.15
N GLU A 310 1.30 -14.43 30.70
CA GLU A 310 2.19 -13.45 30.07
C GLU A 310 2.76 -13.89 28.70
N PHE A 311 2.69 -15.19 28.40
CA PHE A 311 3.10 -15.75 27.11
C PHE A 311 1.96 -15.88 26.10
N TYR A 312 0.76 -15.42 26.43
CA TYR A 312 -0.42 -15.49 25.55
C TYR A 312 -0.71 -16.89 24.99
N PHE A 313 -0.59 -17.93 25.80
CA PHE A 313 -0.85 -19.29 25.31
C PHE A 313 -2.31 -19.47 24.87
N VAL A 314 -2.49 -20.14 23.73
CA VAL A 314 -3.83 -20.39 23.14
C VAL A 314 -4.78 -21.11 24.08
N ASN A 315 -6.08 -20.95 23.85
CA ASN A 315 -7.15 -21.67 24.55
C ASN A 315 -7.14 -21.49 26.08
N GLY A 316 -6.66 -20.35 26.57
CA GLY A 316 -6.64 -20.05 27.99
C GLY A 316 -5.64 -20.86 28.82
N ILE A 317 -4.70 -21.52 28.18
CA ILE A 317 -3.65 -22.30 28.84
C ILE A 317 -2.77 -21.37 29.66
N LYS A 318 -2.55 -21.74 30.93
CA LYS A 318 -1.77 -20.93 31.87
C LYS A 318 -0.28 -21.31 31.94
N GLY A 319 0.09 -22.49 31.49
CA GLY A 319 1.45 -22.97 31.66
C GLY A 319 1.94 -23.87 30.52
N ARG A 320 3.28 -23.99 30.43
CA ARG A 320 3.95 -24.71 29.33
C ARG A 320 3.54 -26.17 29.21
N PHE A 321 3.36 -26.89 30.33
CA PHE A 321 2.99 -28.31 30.31
C PHE A 321 1.60 -28.52 29.64
N GLY A 322 0.65 -27.63 29.91
CA GLY A 322 -0.65 -27.69 29.25
C GLY A 322 -0.53 -27.43 27.74
N LEU A 323 0.35 -26.53 27.32
CA LEU A 323 0.62 -26.26 25.92
C LEU A 323 1.26 -27.48 25.22
N CYS A 324 2.31 -28.06 25.80
CA CYS A 324 2.98 -29.23 25.24
C CYS A 324 2.02 -30.42 25.08
N GLY A 325 1.13 -30.63 26.06
CA GLY A 325 0.14 -31.73 26.05
C GLY A 325 -0.92 -31.65 24.97
N ARG A 326 -1.04 -30.52 24.25
CA ARG A 326 -1.97 -30.43 23.08
C ARG A 326 -1.51 -31.28 21.90
N CYS A 327 -0.22 -31.39 21.70
CA CYS A 327 0.38 -32.07 20.55
C CYS A 327 1.10 -33.37 20.97
N HIS A 328 1.76 -33.35 22.15
CA HIS A 328 2.49 -34.49 22.67
C HIS A 328 1.63 -35.29 23.63
N ARG A 329 1.08 -36.40 23.15
CA ARG A 329 0.42 -37.41 24.01
C ARG A 329 1.48 -38.27 24.63
N LYS A 330 1.44 -38.42 25.98
CA LYS A 330 2.25 -39.40 26.68
C LYS A 330 1.68 -40.80 26.48
#